data_2c52f2f370d8aa55864ff444597b003a
#
_entry.id   2c52f2f370d8aa55864ff444597b003a
#
_cell.length_a   1.000
_cell.length_b   1.000
_cell.length_c   1.000
_cell.angle_alpha   90.00
_cell.angle_beta   90.00
_cell.angle_gamma   90.00
#
_symmetry.space_group_name_H-M   'P 1'
#
loop_
_entity.id
_entity.type
_entity.pdbx_description
1 polymer ?
#
loop_
_entity_poly.entity_id
_entity_poly.type
_entity_poly.pdbx_seq_one_letter_code
_entity_poly.pdbx_strand_id
1 'polypeptide(L)'
;MKVQVPTRLEEALKKILVAMDGSECALKAMRTAANLFKDAGAHLTLAYVMSKPLAYPADFPGWGLEAFEEEERKWAKQMLANAARQASDFNVQADTVVLGGSPSEAIADEASRQGYDLVVVGSRGRGAVTRVLLGSVADRLVHISKTPVVVMH
;
A
#
# COMPACT_ATOMS: atom_id res chain seq x y z
N MET A 1 0.15 30.24 -26.48
CA MET A 1 0.63 29.45 -25.34
C MET A 1 0.32 27.97 -25.62
N LYS A 2 1.33 27.20 -25.94
CA LYS A 2 1.15 25.76 -26.11
C LYS A 2 1.11 25.13 -24.72
N VAL A 3 -0.05 24.66 -24.30
CA VAL A 3 -0.15 23.79 -23.14
C VAL A 3 0.47 22.46 -23.55
N GLN A 4 1.69 22.19 -23.09
CA GLN A 4 2.32 20.91 -23.29
C GLN A 4 1.69 19.94 -22.29
N VAL A 5 0.65 19.26 -22.74
CA VAL A 5 0.13 18.11 -21.99
C VAL A 5 1.21 17.04 -22.05
N PRO A 6 1.66 16.50 -20.92
CA PRO A 6 2.59 15.37 -20.93
C PRO A 6 1.99 14.27 -21.80
N THR A 7 2.73 13.82 -22.79
CA THR A 7 2.23 12.90 -23.83
C THR A 7 1.87 11.52 -23.24
N ARG A 8 2.31 11.24 -22.00
CA ARG A 8 1.95 10.02 -21.23
C ARG A 8 1.89 10.35 -19.74
N LEU A 9 0.78 10.02 -19.12
CA LEU A 9 0.61 10.09 -17.67
C LEU A 9 1.70 9.29 -16.94
N GLU A 10 2.17 8.22 -17.53
CA GLU A 10 3.22 7.33 -17.05
C GLU A 10 4.59 8.04 -16.87
N GLU A 11 4.89 9.05 -17.69
CA GLU A 11 6.16 9.81 -17.57
C GLU A 11 6.19 10.76 -16.36
N ALA A 12 5.01 11.14 -15.86
CA ALA A 12 4.86 12.02 -14.71
C ALA A 12 4.82 11.27 -13.37
N LEU A 13 4.49 9.97 -13.39
CA LEU A 13 4.33 9.15 -12.18
C LEU A 13 5.60 8.35 -11.90
N LYS A 14 6.49 8.90 -11.08
CA LYS A 14 7.79 8.30 -10.77
C LYS A 14 7.86 7.61 -9.43
N LYS A 15 7.12 8.08 -8.44
CA LYS A 15 7.17 7.60 -7.07
C LYS A 15 5.79 7.14 -6.63
N ILE A 16 5.61 5.82 -6.54
CA ILE A 16 4.31 5.17 -6.34
C ILE A 16 4.31 4.41 -5.02
N LEU A 17 3.33 4.71 -4.17
CA LEU A 17 3.09 3.99 -2.91
C LEU A 17 2.00 2.95 -3.12
N VAL A 18 2.30 1.69 -2.82
CA VAL A 18 1.36 0.57 -2.93
C VAL A 18 1.00 0.07 -1.53
N ALA A 19 -0.28 0.15 -1.19
CA ALA A 19 -0.78 -0.37 0.09
C ALA A 19 -0.87 -1.89 0.04
N MET A 20 -0.19 -2.56 0.96
CA MET A 20 -0.12 -4.01 1.08
C MET A 20 -0.72 -4.46 2.42
N ASP A 21 -1.55 -5.48 2.41
CA ASP A 21 -2.14 -6.08 3.60
C ASP A 21 -2.02 -7.61 3.65
N GLY A 22 -1.30 -8.18 2.68
CA GLY A 22 -1.16 -9.63 2.52
C GLY A 22 -2.32 -10.30 1.78
N SER A 23 -3.33 -9.56 1.32
CA SER A 23 -4.43 -10.11 0.53
C SER A 23 -4.00 -10.36 -0.93
N GLU A 24 -4.70 -11.28 -1.60
CA GLU A 24 -4.54 -11.51 -3.05
C GLU A 24 -4.88 -10.25 -3.86
N CYS A 25 -5.87 -9.47 -3.41
CA CYS A 25 -6.26 -8.24 -4.08
C CYS A 25 -5.14 -7.19 -4.05
N ALA A 26 -4.47 -7.02 -2.90
CA ALA A 26 -3.33 -6.13 -2.77
C ALA A 26 -2.14 -6.60 -3.62
N LEU A 27 -1.86 -7.91 -3.64
CA LEU A 27 -0.80 -8.47 -4.46
C LEU A 27 -1.07 -8.29 -5.95
N LYS A 28 -2.30 -8.52 -6.38
CA LYS A 28 -2.74 -8.27 -7.76
C LYS A 28 -2.61 -6.79 -8.13
N ALA A 29 -3.00 -5.88 -7.24
CA ALA A 29 -2.85 -4.43 -7.42
C ALA A 29 -1.37 -4.04 -7.59
N MET A 30 -0.48 -4.59 -6.78
CA MET A 30 0.96 -4.39 -6.89
C MET A 30 1.51 -4.88 -8.24
N ARG A 31 1.16 -6.10 -8.66
CA ARG A 31 1.59 -6.65 -9.95
C ARG A 31 1.09 -5.81 -11.13
N THR A 32 -0.16 -5.36 -11.06
CA THR A 32 -0.75 -4.49 -12.09
C THR A 32 -0.01 -3.16 -12.14
N ALA A 33 0.27 -2.53 -11.00
CA ALA A 33 1.06 -1.31 -10.94
C ALA A 33 2.48 -1.52 -11.51
N ALA A 34 3.16 -2.59 -11.10
CA ALA A 34 4.50 -2.91 -11.62
C ALA A 34 4.49 -3.06 -13.16
N ASN A 35 3.51 -3.77 -13.71
CA ASN A 35 3.40 -3.94 -15.15
C ASN A 35 3.05 -2.66 -15.89
N LEU A 36 2.16 -1.83 -15.34
CA LEU A 36 1.77 -0.54 -15.97
C LEU A 36 2.92 0.46 -16.02
N PHE A 37 3.75 0.49 -14.99
CA PHE A 37 4.79 1.51 -14.83
C PHE A 37 6.22 1.01 -15.12
N LYS A 38 6.38 -0.24 -15.58
CA LYS A 38 7.69 -0.84 -15.86
C LYS A 38 8.56 -0.04 -16.82
N ASP A 39 7.95 0.54 -17.85
CA ASP A 39 8.66 1.29 -18.88
C ASP A 39 8.77 2.80 -18.55
N ALA A 40 8.09 3.25 -17.50
CA ALA A 40 8.12 4.64 -17.06
C ALA A 40 9.31 4.99 -16.16
N GLY A 41 10.11 4.00 -15.76
CA GLY A 41 11.15 4.17 -14.76
C GLY A 41 10.60 4.56 -13.39
N ALA A 42 9.39 4.12 -13.08
CA ALA A 42 8.76 4.36 -11.79
C ALA A 42 9.38 3.49 -10.71
N HIS A 43 9.42 4.06 -9.50
CA HIS A 43 9.86 3.38 -8.29
C HIS A 43 8.66 3.07 -7.40
N LEU A 44 8.49 1.82 -7.03
CA LEU A 44 7.44 1.41 -6.11
C LEU A 44 7.94 1.41 -4.67
N THR A 45 7.10 1.81 -3.75
CA THR A 45 7.26 1.54 -2.32
C THR A 45 6.06 0.74 -1.84
N LEU A 46 6.32 -0.44 -1.32
CA LEU A 46 5.29 -1.33 -0.79
C LEU A 46 5.15 -1.07 0.71
N ALA A 47 3.98 -0.64 1.14
CA ALA A 47 3.71 -0.22 2.52
C ALA A 47 2.73 -1.17 3.21
N TYR A 48 3.09 -1.67 4.37
CA TYR A 48 2.19 -2.35 5.29
C TYR A 48 1.99 -1.49 6.54
N VAL A 49 0.77 -1.42 7.04
CA VAL A 49 0.43 -0.67 8.25
C VAL A 49 0.13 -1.64 9.39
N MET A 50 0.93 -1.58 10.45
CA MET A 50 0.66 -2.28 11.70
C MET A 50 -0.39 -1.49 12.48
N SER A 51 -1.61 -2.02 12.53
CA SER A 51 -2.71 -1.41 13.27
C SER A 51 -2.66 -1.85 14.73
N LYS A 52 -2.71 -0.90 15.65
CA LYS A 52 -2.94 -1.26 17.07
C LYS A 52 -4.40 -1.66 17.25
N PRO A 53 -4.69 -2.78 17.92
CA PRO A 53 -6.06 -3.11 18.31
C PRO A 53 -6.67 -1.99 19.14
N LEU A 54 -7.96 -1.71 18.94
CA LEU A 54 -8.70 -0.70 19.67
C LEU A 54 -8.80 -1.01 21.18
N ALA A 55 -8.73 -2.28 21.53
CA ALA A 55 -8.67 -2.75 22.92
C ALA A 55 -8.01 -4.13 22.95
N TYR A 56 -7.19 -4.35 23.96
CA TYR A 56 -6.74 -5.67 24.33
C TYR A 56 -7.66 -6.24 25.40
N PRO A 57 -7.87 -7.57 25.48
CA PRO A 57 -8.52 -8.17 26.63
C PRO A 57 -7.86 -7.71 27.92
N ALA A 58 -8.67 -7.47 28.97
CA ALA A 58 -8.18 -6.93 30.24
C ALA A 58 -7.12 -7.85 30.92
N ASP A 59 -7.12 -9.11 30.57
CA ASP A 59 -6.21 -10.16 31.03
C ASP A 59 -5.04 -10.41 30.07
N PHE A 60 -4.90 -9.61 29.00
CA PHE A 60 -3.79 -9.74 28.07
C PHE A 60 -2.49 -9.30 28.76
N PRO A 61 -1.53 -10.21 28.92
CA PRO A 61 -0.29 -9.87 29.62
C PRO A 61 0.53 -8.87 28.81
N GLY A 62 0.98 -7.78 29.44
CA GLY A 62 1.73 -6.71 28.77
C GLY A 62 2.99 -7.18 28.02
N TRP A 63 3.64 -8.24 28.53
CA TRP A 63 4.79 -8.88 27.83
C TRP A 63 4.40 -9.63 26.54
N GLY A 64 3.13 -10.06 26.42
CA GLY A 64 2.61 -10.70 25.22
C GLY A 64 2.40 -9.72 24.07
N LEU A 65 2.21 -8.45 24.36
CA LEU A 65 2.02 -7.40 23.38
C LEU A 65 3.27 -7.17 22.52
N GLU A 66 4.42 -7.02 23.16
CA GLU A 66 5.69 -6.82 22.46
C GLU A 66 6.04 -8.04 21.58
N ALA A 67 5.81 -9.24 22.07
CA ALA A 67 6.01 -10.46 21.31
C ALA A 67 5.09 -10.54 20.09
N PHE A 68 3.83 -10.15 20.25
CA PHE A 68 2.86 -10.12 19.16
C PHE A 68 3.23 -9.07 18.10
N GLU A 69 3.60 -7.87 18.50
CA GLU A 69 4.05 -6.81 17.59
C GLU A 69 5.32 -7.22 16.82
N GLU A 70 6.25 -7.92 17.47
CA GLU A 70 7.46 -8.40 16.82
C GLU A 70 7.17 -9.50 15.79
N GLU A 71 6.27 -10.43 16.09
CA GLU A 71 5.85 -11.47 15.15
C GLU A 71 5.11 -10.86 13.95
N GLU A 72 4.21 -9.88 14.18
CA GLU A 72 3.54 -9.16 13.10
C GLU A 72 4.55 -8.42 12.22
N ARG A 73 5.55 -7.78 12.82
CA ARG A 73 6.62 -7.08 12.10
C ARG A 73 7.45 -8.02 11.25
N LYS A 74 7.81 -9.18 11.75
CA LYS A 74 8.53 -10.21 10.99
C LYS A 74 7.71 -10.70 9.82
N TRP A 75 6.46 -11.02 10.06
CA TRP A 75 5.53 -11.43 9.01
C TRP A 75 5.38 -10.35 7.93
N ALA A 76 5.18 -9.09 8.33
CA ALA A 76 5.05 -7.96 7.41
C ALA A 76 6.29 -7.78 6.54
N LYS A 77 7.48 -7.83 7.13
CA LYS A 77 8.76 -7.75 6.39
C LYS A 77 8.91 -8.88 5.39
N GLN A 78 8.54 -10.10 5.75
CA GLN A 78 8.59 -11.26 4.87
C GLN A 78 7.59 -11.14 3.70
N MET A 79 6.37 -10.74 4.00
CA MET A 79 5.32 -10.51 3.02
C MET A 79 5.73 -9.43 2.02
N LEU A 80 6.23 -8.29 2.50
CA LEU A 80 6.70 -7.18 1.67
C LEU A 80 7.92 -7.59 0.81
N ALA A 81 8.87 -8.32 1.37
CA ALA A 81 10.02 -8.81 0.63
C ALA A 81 9.62 -9.77 -0.50
N ASN A 82 8.65 -10.64 -0.26
CA ASN A 82 8.10 -11.53 -1.29
C ASN A 82 7.41 -10.74 -2.40
N ALA A 83 6.63 -9.72 -2.06
CA ALA A 83 5.98 -8.84 -3.02
C ALA A 83 7.00 -8.03 -3.84
N ALA A 84 8.05 -7.51 -3.21
CA ALA A 84 9.12 -6.77 -3.88
C ALA A 84 9.87 -7.63 -4.89
N ARG A 85 10.12 -8.91 -4.56
CA ARG A 85 10.69 -9.87 -5.52
C ARG A 85 9.80 -10.07 -6.74
N GLN A 86 8.48 -10.16 -6.56
CA GLN A 86 7.54 -10.27 -7.66
C GLN A 86 7.49 -8.99 -8.53
N ALA A 87 7.68 -7.81 -7.94
CA ALA A 87 7.82 -6.57 -8.71
C ALA A 87 9.07 -6.60 -9.60
N SER A 88 10.15 -7.22 -9.16
CA SER A 88 11.38 -7.35 -9.95
C SER A 88 11.22 -8.21 -11.20
N ASP A 89 10.25 -9.11 -11.25
CA ASP A 89 9.89 -9.88 -12.44
C ASP A 89 9.41 -8.99 -13.61
N PHE A 90 8.96 -7.77 -13.28
CA PHE A 90 8.59 -6.73 -14.25
C PHE A 90 9.71 -5.70 -14.50
N ASN A 91 10.93 -5.95 -14.02
CA ASN A 91 12.04 -4.99 -14.04
C ASN A 91 11.73 -3.68 -13.29
N VAL A 92 10.91 -3.74 -12.25
CA VAL A 92 10.57 -2.60 -11.40
C VAL A 92 11.22 -2.79 -10.02
N GLN A 93 11.95 -1.77 -9.59
CA GLN A 93 12.49 -1.75 -8.23
C GLN A 93 11.39 -1.38 -7.24
N ALA A 94 11.34 -2.10 -6.13
CA ALA A 94 10.40 -1.85 -5.07
C ALA A 94 11.10 -1.82 -3.70
N ASP A 95 10.96 -0.71 -3.01
CA ASP A 95 11.30 -0.59 -1.59
C ASP A 95 10.14 -1.06 -0.72
N THR A 96 10.41 -1.30 0.54
CA THR A 96 9.41 -1.73 1.51
C THR A 96 9.43 -0.86 2.75
N VAL A 97 8.25 -0.57 3.30
CA VAL A 97 8.10 0.18 4.54
C VAL A 97 6.99 -0.41 5.40
N VAL A 98 7.25 -0.49 6.70
CA VAL A 98 6.25 -0.84 7.70
C VAL A 98 5.90 0.43 8.47
N LEU A 99 4.64 0.83 8.39
CA LEU A 99 4.08 1.99 9.05
C LEU A 99 3.28 1.56 10.29
N GLY A 100 3.02 2.49 11.18
CA GLY A 100 2.15 2.27 12.33
C GLY A 100 0.93 3.18 12.32
N GLY A 101 -0.17 2.73 12.88
CA GLY A 101 -1.38 3.53 13.05
C GLY A 101 -2.60 2.96 12.34
N SER A 102 -3.53 3.84 11.98
CA SER A 102 -4.70 3.48 11.17
C SER A 102 -4.30 3.34 9.71
N PRO A 103 -4.65 2.26 9.01
CA PRO A 103 -4.15 1.98 7.67
C PRO A 103 -4.36 3.11 6.66
N SER A 104 -5.55 3.64 6.55
CA SER A 104 -5.85 4.69 5.56
C SER A 104 -5.13 6.01 5.87
N GLU A 105 -5.14 6.43 7.12
CA GLU A 105 -4.46 7.64 7.57
C GLU A 105 -2.93 7.51 7.43
N ALA A 106 -2.36 6.39 7.85
CA ALA A 106 -0.92 6.16 7.75
C ALA A 106 -0.43 6.16 6.30
N ILE A 107 -1.17 5.55 5.39
CA ILE A 107 -0.85 5.56 3.95
C ILE A 107 -0.99 6.98 3.36
N ALA A 108 -2.08 7.69 3.68
CA ALA A 108 -2.30 9.05 3.17
C ALA A 108 -1.23 10.04 3.66
N ASP A 109 -0.87 9.95 4.93
CA ASP A 109 0.18 10.80 5.54
C ASP A 109 1.56 10.48 4.95
N GLU A 110 1.91 9.22 4.80
CA GLU A 110 3.17 8.80 4.18
C GLU A 110 3.25 9.30 2.74
N ALA A 111 2.18 9.13 1.96
CA ALA A 111 2.13 9.58 0.57
C ALA A 111 2.36 11.09 0.45
N SER A 112 1.69 11.88 1.27
CA SER A 112 1.80 13.33 1.28
C SER A 112 3.18 13.80 1.77
N ARG A 113 3.65 13.25 2.89
CA ARG A 113 4.89 13.67 3.55
C ARG A 113 6.13 13.33 2.74
N GLN A 114 6.14 12.19 2.08
CA GLN A 114 7.27 11.71 1.27
C GLN A 114 7.17 12.10 -0.20
N GLY A 115 6.12 12.80 -0.60
CA GLY A 115 5.96 13.30 -1.97
C GLY A 115 5.76 12.19 -3.01
N TYR A 116 4.91 11.22 -2.72
CA TYR A 116 4.51 10.23 -3.73
C TYR A 116 3.58 10.86 -4.76
N ASP A 117 3.71 10.42 -6.00
CA ASP A 117 2.91 10.90 -7.13
C ASP A 117 1.58 10.15 -7.22
N LEU A 118 1.52 8.92 -6.71
CA LEU A 118 0.37 8.05 -6.78
C LEU A 118 0.32 7.08 -5.60
N VAL A 119 -0.89 6.83 -5.11
CA VAL A 119 -1.19 5.72 -4.20
C VAL A 119 -1.97 4.66 -4.95
N VAL A 120 -1.55 3.41 -4.85
CA VAL A 120 -2.24 2.25 -5.39
C VAL A 120 -2.76 1.40 -4.24
N VAL A 121 -4.02 1.03 -4.29
CA VAL A 121 -4.68 0.19 -3.29
C VAL A 121 -5.59 -0.84 -3.95
N GLY A 122 -5.64 -2.04 -3.41
CA GLY A 122 -6.62 -3.04 -3.83
C GLY A 122 -8.04 -2.62 -3.40
N SER A 123 -9.03 -2.95 -4.20
CA SER A 123 -10.43 -2.62 -3.91
C SER A 123 -10.96 -3.30 -2.64
N ARG A 124 -10.33 -4.39 -2.21
CA ARG A 124 -10.70 -5.21 -1.04
C ARG A 124 -9.47 -5.60 -0.24
N GLY A 125 -9.63 -5.68 1.08
CA GLY A 125 -8.59 -6.16 1.98
C GLY A 125 -8.87 -7.59 2.47
N ARG A 126 -8.17 -7.98 3.53
CA ARG A 126 -8.20 -9.33 4.12
C ARG A 126 -9.57 -9.76 4.66
N GLY A 127 -10.47 -8.84 5.02
CA GLY A 127 -11.78 -9.13 5.61
C GLY A 127 -12.98 -8.89 4.70
N ALA A 128 -12.80 -8.72 3.41
CA ALA A 128 -13.89 -8.39 2.51
C ALA A 128 -14.78 -9.59 2.17
N VAL A 129 -16.02 -9.51 2.58
CA VAL A 129 -17.03 -10.59 2.43
C VAL A 129 -17.94 -10.41 1.21
N THR A 130 -18.02 -9.23 0.63
CA THR A 130 -18.94 -8.93 -0.48
C THR A 130 -18.24 -8.39 -1.73
N ARG A 131 -18.72 -8.81 -2.89
CA ARG A 131 -18.15 -8.47 -4.21
C ARG A 131 -18.49 -7.06 -4.70
N VAL A 132 -19.35 -6.34 -4.02
CA VAL A 132 -20.00 -5.12 -4.55
C VAL A 132 -19.52 -3.85 -3.88
N LEU A 133 -18.93 -3.93 -2.70
CA LEU A 133 -18.50 -2.75 -1.94
C LEU A 133 -16.98 -2.59 -1.94
N LEU A 134 -16.55 -1.34 -2.00
CA LEU A 134 -15.17 -0.94 -1.81
C LEU A 134 -14.74 -1.28 -0.38
N GLY A 135 -13.52 -1.82 -0.19
CA GLY A 135 -12.97 -2.08 1.12
C GLY A 135 -12.78 -0.80 1.93
N SER A 136 -12.85 -0.91 3.25
CA SER A 136 -12.80 0.25 4.16
C SER A 136 -11.55 1.12 3.99
N VAL A 137 -10.39 0.51 3.75
CA VAL A 137 -9.13 1.24 3.53
C VAL A 137 -9.16 1.98 2.20
N ALA A 138 -9.57 1.32 1.12
CA ALA A 138 -9.68 1.94 -0.20
C ALA A 138 -10.70 3.07 -0.21
N ASP A 139 -11.88 2.85 0.36
CA ASP A 139 -12.92 3.86 0.48
C ASP A 139 -12.43 5.09 1.26
N ARG A 140 -11.85 4.86 2.42
CA ARG A 140 -11.32 5.96 3.25
C ARG A 140 -10.19 6.72 2.55
N LEU A 141 -9.24 6.02 1.89
CA LEU A 141 -8.13 6.63 1.16
C LEU A 141 -8.62 7.58 0.05
N VAL A 142 -9.63 7.18 -0.71
CA VAL A 142 -10.21 8.02 -1.76
C VAL A 142 -10.74 9.35 -1.20
N HIS A 143 -11.25 9.35 0.04
CA HIS A 143 -11.80 10.55 0.66
C HIS A 143 -10.75 11.45 1.32
N ILE A 144 -9.69 10.90 1.90
CA ILE A 144 -8.75 11.68 2.72
C ILE A 144 -7.41 11.97 2.05
N SER A 145 -7.02 11.21 1.02
CA SER A 145 -5.71 11.35 0.40
C SER A 145 -5.59 12.66 -0.39
N LYS A 146 -4.50 13.37 -0.17
CA LYS A 146 -4.10 14.52 -1.01
C LYS A 146 -3.34 14.08 -2.25
N THR A 147 -2.78 12.88 -2.23
CA THR A 147 -2.13 12.25 -3.37
C THR A 147 -3.18 11.49 -4.18
N PRO A 148 -3.13 11.50 -5.52
CA PRO A 148 -4.03 10.70 -6.35
C PRO A 148 -4.05 9.23 -5.93
N VAL A 149 -5.24 8.63 -5.92
CA VAL A 149 -5.43 7.23 -5.53
C VAL A 149 -6.00 6.43 -6.69
N VAL A 150 -5.37 5.31 -7.01
CA VAL A 150 -5.91 4.32 -7.94
C VAL A 150 -6.34 3.09 -7.15
N VAL A 151 -7.59 2.72 -7.32
CA VAL A 151 -8.17 1.50 -6.73
C VAL A 151 -8.17 0.42 -7.81
N MET A 152 -7.55 -0.71 -7.51
CA MET A 152 -7.44 -1.85 -8.44
C MET A 152 -8.26 -3.05 -7.95
N HIS A 153 -8.99 -3.64 -8.87
CA HIS A 153 -9.83 -4.83 -8.63
C HIS A 153 -9.09 -6.14 -8.90
#